data_ade325d4c134add80a5d9d0816ff5915
#
_entry.id   ade325d4c134add80a5d9d0816ff5915
#
_cell.length_a   1.000
_cell.length_b   1.000
_cell.length_c   1.000
_cell.angle_alpha   90.00
_cell.angle_beta   90.00
_cell.angle_gamma   90.00
#
_symmetry.space_group_name_H-M   'P 1'
#
loop_
_entity.id
_entity.type
_entity.pdbx_description
1 polymer ?
#
loop_
_entity_poly.entity_id
_entity_poly.type
_entity_poly.pdbx_seq_one_letter_code
_entity_poly.pdbx_strand_id
1 'polypeptide(L)'
;MSAAAVPAVTALLAPHIAEAARSKPKIKIGQIGTAHAHASSVFASLRRVSDDFEIVGIVENDPQRRRALGDAYQGIRLITEEELLNTKGLQAVVVETAVRDLVPTAMRCVKAGLHIHLDKPAGETLAEYKQLFDEAARRRLSVQMGYIYRDDPAFKFCFQAVRDGWLGDVFEVHGVISKTVGDATRKKLAEFDGGSMFEIGCHVIDAIISVLGPPDRITSYVRRTRPEQDTLADNQLAVCEYPQATASIRSTLIEVEGGRRRQFTVCGDKGTFDMRPLNGTSFRLALDRPRGRYKKGYQDVTLPSGPSGFVADFRDLAAIIRGEKESDYPPAHDLAVHEAVLRASGYDVD
;
A
#
# COMPACT_ATOMS: atom_id res chain seq x y z
N MET A 1 74.62 -36.63 3.25
CA MET A 1 73.35 -36.62 2.50
C MET A 1 72.24 -37.09 3.46
N SER A 2 71.53 -36.15 4.04
CA SER A 2 70.47 -36.46 5.02
C SER A 2 69.17 -35.90 4.44
N ALA A 3 68.25 -36.79 4.14
CA ALA A 3 66.88 -36.43 3.65
C ALA A 3 66.01 -36.11 4.83
N ALA A 4 65.52 -34.89 4.86
CA ALA A 4 64.51 -34.43 5.84
C ALA A 4 63.16 -34.87 5.40
N ALA A 5 62.44 -35.59 6.26
CA ALA A 5 61.03 -35.95 6.08
C ALA A 5 60.12 -34.78 6.44
N VAL A 6 59.16 -34.46 5.56
CA VAL A 6 58.06 -33.46 5.79
C VAL A 6 56.90 -34.21 6.42
N PRO A 7 56.33 -33.75 7.53
CA PRO A 7 55.11 -34.36 8.07
C PRO A 7 53.86 -33.93 7.31
N ALA A 8 53.04 -34.89 6.92
CA ALA A 8 51.72 -34.70 6.33
C ALA A 8 50.74 -34.13 7.37
N VAL A 9 50.22 -32.94 7.12
CA VAL A 9 49.11 -32.37 7.91
C VAL A 9 47.81 -32.97 7.42
N THR A 10 47.22 -33.83 8.21
CA THR A 10 45.88 -34.39 8.02
C THR A 10 44.84 -33.32 8.43
N ALA A 11 44.24 -32.66 7.45
CA ALA A 11 43.17 -31.74 7.69
C ALA A 11 41.92 -32.55 8.10
N LEU A 12 41.51 -32.42 9.36
CA LEU A 12 40.23 -32.89 9.88
C LEU A 12 39.11 -32.04 9.25
N LEU A 13 38.40 -32.60 8.30
CA LEU A 13 37.13 -32.10 7.81
C LEU A 13 36.07 -32.23 8.92
N ALA A 14 35.80 -31.13 9.63
CA ALA A 14 34.62 -31.03 10.50
C ALA A 14 33.38 -31.04 9.60
N PRO A 15 32.33 -31.86 9.90
CA PRO A 15 31.11 -31.81 9.18
C PRO A 15 30.42 -30.47 9.47
N HIS A 16 30.27 -29.61 8.46
CA HIS A 16 29.33 -28.51 8.52
C HIS A 16 27.93 -29.13 8.60
N ILE A 17 27.42 -29.22 9.82
CA ILE A 17 25.97 -29.43 10.04
C ILE A 17 25.33 -28.17 9.52
N ALA A 18 24.75 -28.25 8.32
CA ALA A 18 23.83 -27.25 7.83
C ALA A 18 22.66 -27.23 8.82
N GLU A 19 22.64 -26.22 9.67
CA GLU A 19 21.49 -25.92 10.53
C GLU A 19 20.30 -25.68 9.61
N ALA A 20 19.47 -26.71 9.44
CA ALA A 20 18.24 -26.59 8.68
C ALA A 20 17.46 -25.43 9.30
N ALA A 21 17.34 -24.34 8.57
CA ALA A 21 16.60 -23.16 9.01
C ALA A 21 15.22 -23.61 9.43
N ARG A 22 14.96 -23.66 10.73
CA ARG A 22 13.65 -24.02 11.28
C ARG A 22 12.65 -23.05 10.68
N SER A 23 11.68 -23.55 9.92
CA SER A 23 10.62 -22.72 9.37
C SER A 23 9.95 -21.96 10.51
N LYS A 24 9.83 -20.63 10.35
CA LYS A 24 9.18 -19.78 11.36
C LYS A 24 7.74 -20.26 11.54
N PRO A 25 7.16 -20.19 12.76
CA PRO A 25 5.75 -20.49 12.97
C PRO A 25 4.88 -19.63 12.05
N LYS A 26 3.89 -20.28 11.41
CA LYS A 26 2.94 -19.55 10.56
C LYS A 26 1.99 -18.70 11.39
N ILE A 27 1.71 -17.51 10.91
CA ILE A 27 0.74 -16.58 11.48
C ILE A 27 -0.65 -17.01 11.03
N LYS A 28 -1.56 -17.28 11.98
CA LYS A 28 -2.96 -17.55 11.63
C LYS A 28 -3.66 -16.26 11.25
N ILE A 29 -4.25 -16.26 10.06
CA ILE A 29 -4.93 -15.11 9.48
C ILE A 29 -6.25 -15.51 8.83
N GLY A 30 -7.25 -14.63 8.88
CA GLY A 30 -8.50 -14.78 8.14
C GLY A 30 -8.83 -13.52 7.36
N GLN A 31 -9.84 -13.58 6.50
CA GLN A 31 -10.36 -12.39 5.81
C GLN A 31 -11.81 -12.14 6.21
N ILE A 32 -12.18 -10.88 6.45
CA ILE A 32 -13.55 -10.44 6.65
C ILE A 32 -13.99 -9.57 5.49
N GLY A 33 -15.03 -10.02 4.80
CA GLY A 33 -15.63 -9.34 3.65
C GLY A 33 -14.99 -9.70 2.32
N THR A 34 -15.78 -9.53 1.27
CA THR A 34 -15.39 -9.66 -0.15
C THR A 34 -16.02 -8.56 -1.01
N ALA A 35 -16.55 -7.51 -0.37
CA ALA A 35 -17.25 -6.42 -1.05
C ALA A 35 -16.29 -5.41 -1.67
N HIS A 36 -15.07 -5.29 -1.14
CA HIS A 36 -14.07 -4.39 -1.68
C HIS A 36 -13.59 -4.84 -3.07
N ALA A 37 -13.30 -3.89 -3.94
CA ALA A 37 -12.88 -4.18 -5.32
C ALA A 37 -11.58 -4.97 -5.40
N HIS A 38 -10.71 -4.87 -4.40
CA HIS A 38 -9.42 -5.56 -4.32
C HIS A 38 -9.49 -6.92 -3.62
N ALA A 39 -10.57 -7.27 -2.95
CA ALA A 39 -10.69 -8.43 -2.06
C ALA A 39 -10.13 -9.74 -2.66
N SER A 40 -10.46 -10.04 -3.93
CA SER A 40 -9.97 -11.24 -4.61
C SER A 40 -8.46 -11.18 -4.88
N SER A 41 -7.91 -10.03 -5.26
CA SER A 41 -6.48 -9.87 -5.55
C SER A 41 -5.62 -9.85 -4.28
N VAL A 42 -6.15 -9.27 -3.20
CA VAL A 42 -5.55 -9.30 -1.87
C VAL A 42 -5.49 -10.74 -1.38
N PHE A 43 -6.61 -11.47 -1.45
CA PHE A 43 -6.67 -12.87 -1.03
C PHE A 43 -5.75 -13.79 -1.86
N ALA A 44 -5.72 -13.60 -3.19
CA ALA A 44 -4.80 -14.32 -4.07
C ALA A 44 -3.32 -14.06 -3.71
N SER A 45 -2.99 -12.84 -3.29
CA SER A 45 -1.64 -12.48 -2.83
C SER A 45 -1.32 -13.14 -1.49
N LEU A 46 -2.28 -13.17 -0.56
CA LEU A 46 -2.14 -13.86 0.73
C LEU A 46 -1.86 -15.36 0.54
N ARG A 47 -2.52 -16.03 -0.39
CA ARG A 47 -2.25 -17.44 -0.72
C ARG A 47 -0.81 -17.70 -1.18
N ARG A 48 -0.18 -16.71 -1.82
CA ARG A 48 1.20 -16.83 -2.34
C ARG A 48 2.28 -16.73 -1.24
N VAL A 49 1.90 -16.36 -0.05
CA VAL A 49 2.78 -16.28 1.14
C VAL A 49 2.42 -17.34 2.17
N SER A 50 2.02 -18.51 1.72
CA SER A 50 1.63 -19.65 2.56
C SER A 50 2.76 -20.17 3.47
N ASP A 51 4.01 -19.77 3.24
CA ASP A 51 5.12 -20.07 4.13
C ASP A 51 5.07 -19.21 5.41
N ASP A 52 4.52 -18.00 5.31
CA ASP A 52 4.35 -17.07 6.43
C ASP A 52 3.01 -17.20 7.12
N PHE A 53 1.94 -17.54 6.38
CA PHE A 53 0.57 -17.51 6.89
C PHE A 53 -0.16 -18.86 6.78
N GLU A 54 -1.00 -19.12 7.77
CA GLU A 54 -2.03 -20.16 7.77
C GLU A 54 -3.41 -19.48 7.67
N ILE A 55 -4.07 -19.63 6.51
CA ILE A 55 -5.39 -19.02 6.29
C ILE A 55 -6.45 -19.90 6.92
N VAL A 56 -7.14 -19.38 7.95
CA VAL A 56 -8.14 -20.14 8.71
C VAL A 56 -9.54 -20.14 8.08
N GLY A 57 -9.85 -19.13 7.27
CA GLY A 57 -11.12 -19.02 6.55
C GLY A 57 -11.44 -17.60 6.13
N ILE A 58 -12.60 -17.42 5.49
CA ILE A 58 -13.16 -16.13 5.13
C ILE A 58 -14.57 -15.96 5.69
N VAL A 59 -14.90 -14.72 6.04
CA VAL A 59 -16.24 -14.31 6.46
C VAL A 59 -16.87 -13.50 5.34
N GLU A 60 -17.98 -13.97 4.79
CA GLU A 60 -18.82 -13.21 3.88
C GLU A 60 -20.29 -13.44 4.26
N ASN A 61 -20.97 -12.39 4.70
CA ASN A 61 -22.32 -12.51 5.22
C ASN A 61 -23.40 -12.38 4.14
N ASP A 62 -23.06 -11.74 3.00
CA ASP A 62 -23.98 -11.57 1.88
C ASP A 62 -24.13 -12.87 1.08
N PRO A 63 -25.34 -13.48 1.00
CA PRO A 63 -25.53 -14.71 0.24
C PRO A 63 -25.30 -14.58 -1.26
N GLN A 64 -25.45 -13.38 -1.83
CA GLN A 64 -25.18 -13.15 -3.25
C GLN A 64 -23.68 -13.14 -3.51
N ARG A 65 -22.89 -12.43 -2.68
CA ARG A 65 -21.44 -12.44 -2.77
C ARG A 65 -20.84 -13.82 -2.49
N ARG A 66 -21.39 -14.57 -1.53
CA ARG A 66 -20.97 -15.98 -1.30
C ARG A 66 -21.11 -16.83 -2.57
N ARG A 67 -22.21 -16.68 -3.30
CA ARG A 67 -22.44 -17.43 -4.56
C ARG A 67 -21.57 -16.94 -5.72
N ALA A 68 -21.11 -15.70 -5.66
CA ALA A 68 -20.29 -15.05 -6.66
C ALA A 68 -18.77 -15.10 -6.37
N LEU A 69 -18.35 -15.86 -5.35
CA LEU A 69 -16.94 -16.02 -5.03
C LEU A 69 -16.20 -16.66 -6.22
N GLY A 70 -15.16 -15.95 -6.69
CA GLY A 70 -14.34 -16.41 -7.82
C GLY A 70 -13.22 -17.38 -7.40
N ASP A 71 -12.38 -17.73 -8.39
CA ASP A 71 -11.30 -18.73 -8.25
C ASP A 71 -10.31 -18.44 -7.12
N ALA A 72 -10.08 -17.16 -6.78
CA ALA A 72 -9.22 -16.79 -5.67
C ALA A 72 -9.62 -17.46 -4.35
N TYR A 73 -10.91 -17.73 -4.17
CA TYR A 73 -11.48 -18.32 -2.95
C TYR A 73 -11.75 -19.82 -3.02
N GLN A 74 -11.38 -20.47 -4.11
CA GLN A 74 -11.63 -21.91 -4.29
C GLN A 74 -10.99 -22.73 -3.16
N GLY A 75 -11.79 -23.62 -2.56
CA GLY A 75 -11.36 -24.53 -1.50
C GLY A 75 -11.15 -23.90 -0.12
N ILE A 76 -11.48 -22.60 0.06
CA ILE A 76 -11.40 -21.94 1.36
C ILE A 76 -12.66 -22.21 2.20
N ARG A 77 -12.49 -22.30 3.51
CA ARG A 77 -13.63 -22.39 4.44
C ARG A 77 -14.37 -21.06 4.53
N LEU A 78 -15.69 -21.09 4.34
CA LEU A 78 -16.60 -20.04 4.73
C LEU A 78 -16.96 -20.25 6.20
N ILE A 79 -16.72 -19.27 7.04
CA ILE A 79 -16.97 -19.29 8.47
C ILE A 79 -17.72 -18.03 8.90
N THR A 80 -18.29 -18.04 10.10
CA THR A 80 -18.86 -16.83 10.68
C THR A 80 -17.79 -15.93 11.28
N GLU A 81 -18.11 -14.64 11.51
CA GLU A 81 -17.20 -13.71 12.20
C GLU A 81 -16.90 -14.22 13.61
N GLU A 82 -17.89 -14.79 14.30
CA GLU A 82 -17.72 -15.37 15.61
C GLU A 82 -16.75 -16.57 15.61
N GLU A 83 -16.90 -17.49 14.65
CA GLU A 83 -15.96 -18.62 14.49
C GLU A 83 -14.55 -18.14 14.20
N LEU A 84 -14.39 -17.10 13.33
CA LEU A 84 -13.09 -16.54 13.04
C LEU A 84 -12.44 -15.94 14.28
N LEU A 85 -13.12 -15.04 14.97
CA LEU A 85 -12.58 -14.32 16.13
C LEU A 85 -12.29 -15.25 17.32
N ASN A 86 -13.01 -16.37 17.44
CA ASN A 86 -12.77 -17.40 18.45
C ASN A 86 -11.76 -18.47 18.01
N THR A 87 -11.17 -18.36 16.82
CA THR A 87 -10.15 -19.31 16.36
C THR A 87 -8.90 -19.24 17.24
N LYS A 88 -8.56 -20.37 17.90
CA LYS A 88 -7.39 -20.42 18.78
C LYS A 88 -6.10 -20.07 18.06
N GLY A 89 -5.44 -19.03 18.54
CA GLY A 89 -4.16 -18.57 18.01
C GLY A 89 -4.27 -17.73 16.72
N LEU A 90 -5.47 -17.22 16.39
CA LEU A 90 -5.63 -16.17 15.36
C LEU A 90 -4.80 -14.94 15.77
N GLN A 91 -4.06 -14.37 14.83
CA GLN A 91 -3.15 -13.24 15.07
C GLN A 91 -3.47 -12.04 14.20
N ALA A 92 -4.06 -12.26 13.02
CA ALA A 92 -4.32 -11.18 12.07
C ALA A 92 -5.61 -11.39 11.28
N VAL A 93 -6.15 -10.28 10.77
CA VAL A 93 -7.30 -10.27 9.86
C VAL A 93 -7.04 -9.31 8.70
N VAL A 94 -7.42 -9.74 7.50
CA VAL A 94 -7.54 -8.91 6.31
C VAL A 94 -8.97 -8.38 6.24
N VAL A 95 -9.15 -7.07 6.16
CA VAL A 95 -10.47 -6.43 6.12
C VAL A 95 -10.77 -5.90 4.72
N GLU A 96 -11.73 -6.54 4.05
CA GLU A 96 -12.11 -6.33 2.66
C GLU A 96 -13.63 -6.09 2.51
N THR A 97 -14.22 -5.41 3.46
CA THR A 97 -15.65 -5.05 3.46
C THR A 97 -15.95 -3.92 2.46
N ALA A 98 -17.19 -3.47 2.38
CA ALA A 98 -17.48 -2.20 1.73
C ALA A 98 -16.75 -1.06 2.46
N VAL A 99 -16.38 0.01 1.73
CA VAL A 99 -15.55 1.11 2.26
C VAL A 99 -16.11 1.68 3.56
N ARG A 100 -17.43 1.88 3.65
CA ARG A 100 -18.10 2.38 4.86
C ARG A 100 -17.94 1.47 6.09
N ASP A 101 -17.69 0.17 5.86
CA ASP A 101 -17.61 -0.85 6.92
C ASP A 101 -16.15 -1.23 7.26
N LEU A 102 -15.16 -0.67 6.55
CA LEU A 102 -13.75 -1.01 6.75
C LEU A 102 -13.28 -0.67 8.17
N VAL A 103 -13.39 0.59 8.59
CA VAL A 103 -12.96 1.04 9.92
C VAL A 103 -13.77 0.41 11.05
N PRO A 104 -15.11 0.34 11.00
CA PRO A 104 -15.89 -0.36 12.02
C PRO A 104 -15.50 -1.84 12.17
N THR A 105 -15.24 -2.54 11.07
CA THR A 105 -14.81 -3.95 11.11
C THR A 105 -13.39 -4.09 11.68
N ALA A 106 -12.45 -3.27 11.22
CA ALA A 106 -11.09 -3.25 11.75
C ALA A 106 -11.08 -2.95 13.25
N MET A 107 -11.91 -2.02 13.72
CA MET A 107 -12.04 -1.71 15.15
C MET A 107 -12.50 -2.91 15.98
N ARG A 108 -13.46 -3.71 15.49
CA ARG A 108 -13.88 -4.96 16.19
C ARG A 108 -12.72 -5.95 16.28
N CYS A 109 -11.97 -6.12 15.20
CA CYS A 109 -10.81 -7.01 15.16
C CYS A 109 -9.68 -6.54 16.08
N VAL A 110 -9.37 -5.24 16.10
CA VAL A 110 -8.38 -4.65 17.03
C VAL A 110 -8.81 -4.87 18.48
N LYS A 111 -10.10 -4.67 18.81
CA LYS A 111 -10.63 -4.95 20.15
C LYS A 111 -10.54 -6.44 20.53
N ALA A 112 -10.58 -7.34 19.56
CA ALA A 112 -10.34 -8.77 19.74
C ALA A 112 -8.85 -9.15 19.85
N GLY A 113 -7.92 -8.18 19.74
CA GLY A 113 -6.49 -8.42 19.89
C GLY A 113 -5.76 -8.85 18.62
N LEU A 114 -6.25 -8.43 17.43
CA LEU A 114 -5.74 -8.87 16.14
C LEU A 114 -5.03 -7.74 15.37
N HIS A 115 -3.93 -8.07 14.72
CA HIS A 115 -3.30 -7.22 13.73
C HIS A 115 -4.16 -7.14 12.47
N ILE A 116 -4.10 -6.02 11.75
CA ILE A 116 -4.99 -5.74 10.62
C ILE A 116 -4.19 -5.44 9.36
N HIS A 117 -4.59 -6.07 8.24
CA HIS A 117 -4.39 -5.51 6.91
C HIS A 117 -5.71 -4.88 6.49
N LEU A 118 -5.71 -3.58 6.25
CA LEU A 118 -6.89 -2.77 5.95
C LEU A 118 -6.81 -2.20 4.55
N ASP A 119 -7.81 -2.45 3.70
CA ASP A 119 -7.84 -1.84 2.38
C ASP A 119 -8.17 -0.34 2.46
N LYS A 120 -7.89 0.35 1.39
CA LYS A 120 -8.05 1.80 1.22
C LYS A 120 -9.20 2.12 0.23
N PRO A 121 -9.80 3.28 0.30
CA PRO A 121 -9.72 4.30 1.34
C PRO A 121 -10.46 3.87 2.61
N ALA A 122 -9.93 4.24 3.76
CA ALA A 122 -10.41 3.75 5.05
C ALA A 122 -11.58 4.58 5.63
N GLY A 123 -12.68 4.65 4.88
CA GLY A 123 -13.87 5.40 5.31
C GLY A 123 -13.79 6.90 5.05
N GLU A 124 -14.84 7.63 5.42
CA GLU A 124 -15.03 9.05 5.07
C GLU A 124 -14.84 9.98 6.27
N THR A 125 -14.42 9.44 7.43
CA THR A 125 -14.24 10.23 8.67
C THR A 125 -12.84 10.05 9.25
N LEU A 126 -12.15 11.17 9.53
CA LEU A 126 -10.85 11.15 10.17
C LEU A 126 -10.94 10.70 11.63
N ALA A 127 -11.99 11.08 12.33
CA ALA A 127 -12.16 10.79 13.76
C ALA A 127 -12.21 9.28 14.05
N GLU A 128 -12.99 8.50 13.28
CA GLU A 128 -13.09 7.05 13.45
C GLU A 128 -11.77 6.36 13.10
N TYR A 129 -11.12 6.83 12.04
CA TYR A 129 -9.82 6.31 11.63
C TYR A 129 -8.74 6.56 12.69
N LYS A 130 -8.71 7.76 13.27
CA LYS A 130 -7.82 8.08 14.40
C LYS A 130 -8.09 7.16 15.61
N GLN A 131 -9.35 6.97 15.99
CA GLN A 131 -9.73 6.07 17.08
C GLN A 131 -9.23 4.64 16.86
N LEU A 132 -9.27 4.15 15.61
CA LEU A 132 -8.75 2.83 15.25
C LEU A 132 -7.25 2.70 15.56
N PHE A 133 -6.45 3.69 15.15
CA PHE A 133 -5.01 3.68 15.41
C PHE A 133 -4.69 3.87 16.90
N ASP A 134 -5.42 4.73 17.61
CA ASP A 134 -5.26 4.93 19.06
C ASP A 134 -5.55 3.61 19.82
N GLU A 135 -6.59 2.85 19.42
CA GLU A 135 -6.91 1.56 20.02
C GLU A 135 -5.84 0.49 19.69
N ALA A 136 -5.39 0.45 18.43
CA ALA A 136 -4.35 -0.48 18.01
C ALA A 136 -3.03 -0.21 18.77
N ALA A 137 -2.64 1.04 18.92
CA ALA A 137 -1.43 1.43 19.66
C ALA A 137 -1.51 1.01 21.14
N ARG A 138 -2.65 1.24 21.81
CA ARG A 138 -2.86 0.80 23.21
C ARG A 138 -2.69 -0.70 23.39
N ARG A 139 -3.02 -1.48 22.36
CA ARG A 139 -2.93 -2.95 22.36
C ARG A 139 -1.62 -3.47 21.77
N ARG A 140 -0.74 -2.61 21.28
CA ARG A 140 0.49 -2.97 20.56
C ARG A 140 0.21 -3.81 19.31
N LEU A 141 -0.85 -3.45 18.58
CA LEU A 141 -1.26 -4.08 17.35
C LEU A 141 -0.91 -3.18 16.16
N SER A 142 -0.68 -3.78 15.01
CA SER A 142 -0.40 -3.07 13.77
C SER A 142 -1.67 -2.99 12.91
N VAL A 143 -1.91 -1.82 12.34
CA VAL A 143 -2.85 -1.62 11.24
C VAL A 143 -2.00 -1.26 10.02
N GLN A 144 -1.96 -2.13 9.02
CA GLN A 144 -1.24 -1.93 7.78
C GLN A 144 -2.24 -1.57 6.67
N MET A 145 -1.99 -0.45 6.00
CA MET A 145 -2.84 0.04 4.91
C MET A 145 -2.41 -0.53 3.55
N GLY A 146 -3.38 -0.92 2.72
CA GLY A 146 -3.17 -1.50 1.38
C GLY A 146 -2.85 -0.46 0.29
N TYR A 147 -1.87 0.41 0.46
CA TYR A 147 -1.42 1.37 -0.56
C TYR A 147 -0.40 0.75 -1.51
N ILE A 148 -0.79 0.53 -2.77
CA ILE A 148 -0.04 -0.27 -3.77
C ILE A 148 1.35 0.26 -4.13
N TYR A 149 1.65 1.55 -3.93
CA TYR A 149 2.95 2.11 -4.30
C TYR A 149 4.00 2.00 -3.20
N ARG A 150 3.62 1.65 -1.98
CA ARG A 150 4.56 1.51 -0.85
C ARG A 150 5.63 0.45 -1.10
N ASP A 151 5.26 -0.63 -1.77
CA ASP A 151 6.14 -1.75 -2.09
C ASP A 151 6.56 -1.84 -3.56
N ASP A 152 6.17 -0.87 -4.38
CA ASP A 152 6.62 -0.77 -5.76
C ASP A 152 8.12 -0.41 -5.82
N PRO A 153 8.96 -1.16 -6.59
CA PRO A 153 10.40 -0.94 -6.62
C PRO A 153 10.81 0.47 -7.06
N ALA A 154 10.11 1.09 -8.01
CA ALA A 154 10.44 2.42 -8.49
C ALA A 154 10.06 3.50 -7.47
N PHE A 155 8.94 3.34 -6.77
CA PHE A 155 8.58 4.24 -5.67
C PHE A 155 9.52 4.09 -4.48
N LYS A 156 9.89 2.85 -4.08
CA LYS A 156 10.92 2.63 -3.06
C LYS A 156 12.25 3.29 -3.43
N PHE A 157 12.66 3.18 -4.69
CA PHE A 157 13.84 3.89 -5.19
C PHE A 157 13.70 5.40 -5.06
N CYS A 158 12.56 5.96 -5.48
CA CYS A 158 12.29 7.39 -5.37
C CYS A 158 12.36 7.87 -3.91
N PHE A 159 11.67 7.20 -3.00
CA PHE A 159 11.68 7.55 -1.58
C PHE A 159 13.07 7.45 -0.98
N GLN A 160 13.85 6.43 -1.35
CA GLN A 160 15.23 6.30 -0.90
C GLN A 160 16.11 7.40 -1.46
N ALA A 161 16.00 7.73 -2.76
CA ALA A 161 16.77 8.79 -3.39
C ALA A 161 16.50 10.18 -2.76
N VAL A 162 15.24 10.44 -2.35
CA VAL A 162 14.88 11.63 -1.60
C VAL A 162 15.54 11.63 -0.21
N ARG A 163 15.40 10.55 0.57
CA ARG A 163 16.01 10.43 1.90
C ARG A 163 17.53 10.55 1.87
N ASP A 164 18.17 10.01 0.84
CA ASP A 164 19.62 10.08 0.65
C ASP A 164 20.10 11.44 0.11
N GLY A 165 19.18 12.39 -0.11
CA GLY A 165 19.48 13.73 -0.63
C GLY A 165 19.97 13.75 -2.09
N TRP A 166 19.66 12.70 -2.88
CA TRP A 166 20.08 12.64 -4.27
C TRP A 166 19.37 13.68 -5.12
N LEU A 167 18.12 13.99 -4.80
CA LEU A 167 17.33 15.00 -5.48
C LEU A 167 17.54 16.41 -4.91
N GLY A 168 18.20 16.53 -3.74
CA GLY A 168 18.38 17.81 -3.05
C GLY A 168 17.11 18.28 -2.36
N ASP A 169 16.89 19.61 -2.35
CA ASP A 169 15.69 20.21 -1.82
C ASP A 169 14.55 20.07 -2.83
N VAL A 170 13.56 19.23 -2.49
CA VAL A 170 12.40 18.98 -3.36
C VAL A 170 11.51 20.23 -3.34
N PHE A 171 11.22 20.77 -4.51
CA PHE A 171 10.38 21.97 -4.68
C PHE A 171 9.07 21.69 -5.43
N GLU A 172 8.97 20.56 -6.15
CA GLU A 172 7.77 20.18 -6.90
C GLU A 172 7.54 18.66 -6.86
N VAL A 173 6.28 18.26 -6.63
CA VAL A 173 5.81 16.90 -6.88
C VAL A 173 4.56 16.96 -7.75
N HIS A 174 4.53 16.17 -8.83
CA HIS A 174 3.39 16.10 -9.73
C HIS A 174 2.92 14.66 -9.88
N GLY A 175 1.63 14.42 -9.60
CA GLY A 175 1.01 13.12 -9.71
C GLY A 175 -0.23 13.10 -10.59
N VAL A 176 -0.32 12.11 -11.47
CA VAL A 176 -1.52 11.84 -12.28
C VAL A 176 -1.90 10.40 -12.13
N ILE A 177 -3.16 10.15 -11.73
CA ILE A 177 -3.73 8.81 -11.66
C ILE A 177 -5.14 8.81 -12.23
N SER A 178 -5.32 8.16 -13.35
CA SER A 178 -6.55 8.21 -14.13
C SER A 178 -6.90 6.85 -14.73
N LYS A 179 -8.19 6.62 -14.95
CA LYS A 179 -8.73 5.45 -15.67
C LYS A 179 -10.08 5.81 -16.28
N THR A 180 -10.59 4.96 -17.15
CA THR A 180 -12.01 4.97 -17.54
C THR A 180 -12.74 3.90 -16.75
N VAL A 181 -13.94 4.20 -16.28
CA VAL A 181 -14.83 3.23 -15.65
C VAL A 181 -16.20 3.22 -16.33
N GLY A 182 -16.80 2.02 -16.41
CA GLY A 182 -18.16 1.84 -16.95
C GLY A 182 -19.23 2.20 -15.94
N ASP A 183 -20.48 2.27 -16.41
CA ASP A 183 -21.64 2.78 -15.65
C ASP A 183 -21.90 2.01 -14.35
N ALA A 184 -21.73 0.68 -14.34
CA ALA A 184 -21.90 -0.12 -13.13
C ALA A 184 -20.91 0.26 -12.02
N THR A 185 -19.64 0.55 -12.40
CA THR A 185 -18.61 1.02 -11.46
C THR A 185 -18.88 2.45 -11.05
N ARG A 186 -19.28 3.34 -11.97
CA ARG A 186 -19.68 4.72 -11.67
C ARG A 186 -20.75 4.76 -10.58
N LYS A 187 -21.83 3.95 -10.74
CA LYS A 187 -22.92 3.87 -9.78
C LYS A 187 -22.44 3.47 -8.38
N LYS A 188 -21.51 2.51 -8.28
CA LYS A 188 -20.92 2.13 -6.98
C LYS A 188 -20.09 3.24 -6.37
N LEU A 189 -19.27 3.91 -7.18
CA LEU A 189 -18.38 4.98 -6.70
C LEU A 189 -19.15 6.26 -6.36
N ALA A 190 -20.33 6.48 -6.95
CA ALA A 190 -21.23 7.59 -6.62
C ALA A 190 -21.86 7.46 -5.22
N GLU A 191 -21.66 6.34 -4.51
CA GLU A 191 -22.05 6.19 -3.11
C GLU A 191 -21.14 6.99 -2.16
N PHE A 192 -19.99 7.48 -2.64
CA PHE A 192 -19.01 8.28 -1.89
C PHE A 192 -18.88 9.67 -2.50
N ASP A 193 -18.90 10.70 -1.67
CA ASP A 193 -18.76 12.08 -2.14
C ASP A 193 -17.36 12.41 -2.66
N GLY A 194 -16.33 11.70 -2.17
CA GLY A 194 -14.92 11.95 -2.51
C GLY A 194 -14.48 11.56 -3.92
N GLY A 195 -15.29 10.80 -4.66
CA GLY A 195 -15.09 10.50 -6.07
C GLY A 195 -13.74 9.90 -6.46
N SER A 196 -13.17 10.36 -7.56
CA SER A 196 -11.93 9.82 -8.15
C SER A 196 -10.70 10.05 -7.26
N MET A 197 -10.65 11.17 -6.55
CA MET A 197 -9.52 11.48 -5.66
C MET A 197 -9.50 10.53 -4.47
N PHE A 198 -10.67 10.29 -3.87
CA PHE A 198 -10.83 9.34 -2.77
C PHE A 198 -10.50 7.90 -3.20
N GLU A 199 -11.05 7.45 -4.33
CA GLU A 199 -10.94 6.05 -4.80
C GLU A 199 -9.54 5.67 -5.29
N ILE A 200 -8.92 6.48 -6.17
CA ILE A 200 -7.62 6.17 -6.76
C ILE A 200 -6.55 7.23 -6.48
N GLY A 201 -6.92 8.49 -6.28
CA GLY A 201 -5.99 9.57 -5.94
C GLY A 201 -5.24 9.32 -4.65
N CYS A 202 -5.86 8.61 -3.71
CA CYS A 202 -5.28 8.26 -2.41
C CYS A 202 -3.90 7.59 -2.50
N HIS A 203 -3.64 6.77 -3.52
CA HIS A 203 -2.33 6.14 -3.73
C HIS A 203 -1.22 7.14 -4.05
N VAL A 204 -1.54 8.17 -4.85
CA VAL A 204 -0.58 9.22 -5.20
C VAL A 204 -0.39 10.19 -4.03
N ILE A 205 -1.45 10.45 -3.26
CA ILE A 205 -1.38 11.25 -2.04
C ILE A 205 -0.45 10.58 -1.01
N ASP A 206 -0.57 9.28 -0.80
CA ASP A 206 0.35 8.51 0.06
C ASP A 206 1.81 8.64 -0.39
N ALA A 207 2.06 8.55 -1.70
CA ALA A 207 3.39 8.73 -2.26
C ALA A 207 3.93 10.17 -2.08
N ILE A 208 3.10 11.20 -2.22
CA ILE A 208 3.48 12.61 -1.99
C ILE A 208 3.85 12.81 -0.52
N ILE A 209 3.05 12.30 0.41
CA ILE A 209 3.35 12.40 1.85
C ILE A 209 4.61 11.61 2.21
N SER A 210 4.89 10.51 1.52
CA SER A 210 6.16 9.78 1.69
C SER A 210 7.39 10.59 1.26
N VAL A 211 7.21 11.57 0.34
CA VAL A 211 8.28 12.46 -0.15
C VAL A 211 8.39 13.74 0.65
N LEU A 212 7.27 14.42 0.93
CA LEU A 212 7.24 15.78 1.47
C LEU A 212 6.70 15.87 2.91
N GLY A 213 6.11 14.79 3.44
CA GLY A 213 5.35 14.85 4.69
C GLY A 213 3.95 15.46 4.51
N PRO A 214 3.24 15.77 5.60
CA PRO A 214 1.93 16.41 5.55
C PRO A 214 2.03 17.85 5.02
N PRO A 215 1.11 18.27 4.12
CA PRO A 215 1.06 19.63 3.61
C PRO A 215 0.47 20.61 4.63
N ASP A 216 0.86 21.88 4.53
CA ASP A 216 0.27 22.97 5.34
C ASP A 216 -1.17 23.28 4.92
N ARG A 217 -1.46 23.16 3.61
CA ARG A 217 -2.78 23.41 3.04
C ARG A 217 -3.05 22.55 1.81
N ILE A 218 -4.31 22.19 1.62
CA ILE A 218 -4.78 21.51 0.39
C ILE A 218 -5.95 22.31 -0.18
N THR A 219 -5.84 22.63 -1.48
CA THR A 219 -6.94 23.23 -2.25
C THR A 219 -7.44 22.21 -3.25
N SER A 220 -8.72 21.84 -3.15
CA SER A 220 -9.36 20.87 -4.03
C SER A 220 -10.25 21.53 -5.10
N TYR A 221 -10.22 20.97 -6.31
CA TYR A 221 -11.08 21.34 -7.44
C TYR A 221 -11.86 20.11 -7.86
N VAL A 222 -13.10 20.04 -7.43
CA VAL A 222 -14.00 18.90 -7.65
C VAL A 222 -14.95 19.20 -8.81
N ARG A 223 -15.05 18.29 -9.77
CA ARG A 223 -15.97 18.40 -10.91
C ARG A 223 -16.71 17.07 -11.12
N ARG A 224 -17.99 17.20 -11.45
CA ARG A 224 -18.88 16.13 -11.92
C ARG A 224 -19.11 16.38 -13.39
N THR A 225 -18.60 15.51 -14.28
CA THR A 225 -18.70 15.74 -15.72
C THR A 225 -20.01 15.26 -16.32
N ARG A 226 -20.78 14.46 -15.56
CA ARG A 226 -22.07 13.87 -15.96
C ARG A 226 -23.14 14.07 -14.89
N PRO A 227 -23.44 15.32 -14.46
CA PRO A 227 -24.34 15.59 -13.34
C PRO A 227 -25.76 15.11 -13.58
N GLU A 228 -26.17 14.91 -14.84
CA GLU A 228 -27.48 14.36 -15.22
C GLU A 228 -27.60 12.84 -15.02
N GLN A 229 -26.48 12.13 -14.85
CA GLN A 229 -26.45 10.68 -14.74
C GLN A 229 -26.21 10.19 -13.31
N ASP A 230 -25.33 10.86 -12.59
CA ASP A 230 -24.91 10.45 -11.24
C ASP A 230 -24.28 11.61 -10.45
N THR A 231 -24.01 11.35 -9.17
CA THR A 231 -23.38 12.31 -8.24
C THR A 231 -21.85 12.18 -8.20
N LEU A 232 -21.26 11.31 -9.02
CA LEU A 232 -19.83 10.98 -8.96
C LEU A 232 -18.93 12.17 -9.29
N ALA A 233 -18.07 12.53 -8.37
CA ALA A 233 -16.96 13.46 -8.60
C ALA A 233 -15.87 12.73 -9.40
N ASP A 234 -15.97 12.77 -10.72
CA ASP A 234 -15.18 11.95 -11.64
C ASP A 234 -13.98 12.66 -12.27
N ASN A 235 -13.78 13.95 -11.95
CA ASN A 235 -12.71 14.78 -12.49
C ASN A 235 -12.23 15.77 -11.43
N GLN A 236 -11.07 15.49 -10.83
CA GLN A 236 -10.57 16.23 -9.69
C GLN A 236 -9.11 16.62 -9.84
N LEU A 237 -8.77 17.77 -9.27
CA LEU A 237 -7.41 18.27 -9.10
C LEU A 237 -7.28 18.73 -7.65
N ALA A 238 -6.18 18.39 -7.00
CA ALA A 238 -5.79 18.96 -5.73
C ALA A 238 -4.39 19.59 -5.82
N VAL A 239 -4.19 20.68 -5.10
CA VAL A 239 -2.90 21.33 -4.91
C VAL A 239 -2.58 21.32 -3.42
N CYS A 240 -1.43 20.74 -3.08
CA CYS A 240 -0.88 20.70 -1.74
C CYS A 240 0.23 21.75 -1.62
N GLU A 241 0.17 22.58 -0.58
CA GLU A 241 1.11 23.66 -0.33
C GLU A 241 2.00 23.30 0.85
N TYR A 242 3.29 23.56 0.69
CA TYR A 242 4.35 23.39 1.67
C TYR A 242 5.18 24.67 1.74
N PRO A 243 5.99 24.91 2.77
CA PRO A 243 6.77 26.16 2.89
C PRO A 243 7.69 26.44 1.70
N GLN A 244 8.24 25.38 1.07
CA GLN A 244 9.20 25.52 -0.02
C GLN A 244 8.88 24.61 -1.22
N ALA A 245 7.72 23.93 -1.21
CA ALA A 245 7.31 23.04 -2.28
C ALA A 245 5.82 23.16 -2.60
N THR A 246 5.46 22.71 -3.77
CA THR A 246 4.06 22.47 -4.14
C THR A 246 3.91 21.07 -4.69
N ALA A 247 2.78 20.41 -4.37
CA ALA A 247 2.42 19.18 -5.04
C ALA A 247 1.06 19.33 -5.72
N SER A 248 0.90 18.70 -6.88
CA SER A 248 -0.37 18.67 -7.60
C SER A 248 -0.77 17.22 -7.91
N ILE A 249 -2.05 16.91 -7.70
CA ILE A 249 -2.61 15.57 -7.94
C ILE A 249 -3.79 15.71 -8.89
N ARG A 250 -3.70 15.07 -10.05
CA ARG A 250 -4.80 14.94 -11.00
C ARG A 250 -5.38 13.55 -10.95
N SER A 251 -6.69 13.44 -10.73
CA SER A 251 -7.41 12.17 -10.73
C SER A 251 -8.70 12.26 -11.54
N THR A 252 -8.94 11.28 -12.44
CA THR A 252 -10.19 11.22 -13.19
C THR A 252 -10.59 9.78 -13.54
N LEU A 253 -11.91 9.55 -13.65
CA LEU A 253 -12.52 8.26 -13.98
C LEU A 253 -13.12 8.22 -15.40
N ILE A 254 -12.81 9.21 -16.24
CA ILE A 254 -13.33 9.34 -17.60
C ILE A 254 -12.25 9.41 -18.69
N GLU A 255 -10.98 9.24 -18.31
CA GLU A 255 -9.88 9.36 -19.24
C GLU A 255 -9.66 8.07 -20.04
N VAL A 256 -9.86 8.15 -21.36
CA VAL A 256 -9.58 7.03 -22.27
C VAL A 256 -8.09 6.71 -22.23
N GLU A 257 -7.76 5.42 -22.06
CA GLU A 257 -6.37 4.93 -21.90
C GLU A 257 -5.59 5.67 -20.77
N GLY A 258 -6.31 6.20 -19.76
CA GLY A 258 -5.73 6.99 -18.69
C GLY A 258 -4.58 6.31 -17.94
N GLY A 259 -4.54 4.96 -17.94
CA GLY A 259 -3.44 4.19 -17.37
C GLY A 259 -2.07 4.52 -17.97
N ARG A 260 -2.00 4.84 -19.27
CA ARG A 260 -0.76 5.20 -19.97
C ARG A 260 -0.24 6.60 -19.61
N ARG A 261 -1.11 7.46 -19.08
CA ARG A 261 -0.78 8.82 -18.68
C ARG A 261 -0.51 8.95 -17.18
N ARG A 262 -0.71 7.89 -16.41
CA ARG A 262 -0.35 7.92 -14.99
C ARG A 262 1.11 8.32 -14.83
N GLN A 263 1.36 9.21 -13.87
CA GLN A 263 2.68 9.84 -13.72
C GLN A 263 2.95 10.16 -12.26
N PHE A 264 4.22 10.05 -11.88
CA PHE A 264 4.72 10.57 -10.62
C PHE A 264 6.10 11.18 -10.87
N THR A 265 6.20 12.49 -10.67
CA THR A 265 7.43 13.27 -10.91
C THR A 265 7.80 13.98 -9.62
N VAL A 266 9.06 13.88 -9.23
CA VAL A 266 9.64 14.59 -8.08
C VAL A 266 10.81 15.43 -8.59
N CYS A 267 10.72 16.75 -8.44
CA CYS A 267 11.77 17.69 -8.84
C CYS A 267 12.41 18.32 -7.61
N GLY A 268 13.72 18.20 -7.54
CA GLY A 268 14.55 18.87 -6.56
C GLY A 268 15.70 19.62 -7.21
N ASP A 269 16.40 20.46 -6.46
CA ASP A 269 17.48 21.33 -6.95
C ASP A 269 18.74 20.55 -7.41
N LYS A 270 18.85 19.24 -7.06
CA LYS A 270 19.98 18.35 -7.42
C LYS A 270 19.59 17.17 -8.27
N GLY A 271 18.30 16.98 -8.53
CA GLY A 271 17.86 15.87 -9.37
C GLY A 271 16.36 15.81 -9.55
N THR A 272 15.96 15.01 -10.53
CA THR A 272 14.56 14.76 -10.88
C THR A 272 14.33 13.27 -11.05
N PHE A 273 13.27 12.77 -10.42
CA PHE A 273 12.69 11.44 -10.68
C PHE A 273 11.40 11.65 -11.49
N ASP A 274 11.26 10.95 -12.63
CA ASP A 274 10.09 11.04 -13.49
C ASP A 274 9.67 9.64 -13.96
N MET A 275 8.54 9.17 -13.45
CA MET A 275 7.97 7.87 -13.77
C MET A 275 6.66 8.02 -14.54
N ARG A 276 6.63 7.48 -15.76
CA ARG A 276 5.46 7.46 -16.64
C ARG A 276 5.56 6.29 -17.63
N PRO A 277 4.59 5.35 -17.67
CA PRO A 277 3.45 5.22 -16.74
C PRO A 277 3.86 4.70 -15.36
N LEU A 278 2.92 4.77 -14.38
CA LEU A 278 3.16 4.23 -13.02
C LEU A 278 3.15 2.70 -12.93
N ASN A 279 2.91 2.00 -14.01
CA ASN A 279 2.71 0.54 -14.02
C ASN A 279 4.00 -0.23 -14.30
N GLY A 280 5.17 0.37 -14.18
CA GLY A 280 6.42 -0.28 -14.54
C GLY A 280 7.51 -0.04 -13.52
N THR A 281 8.60 -0.74 -13.72
CA THR A 281 9.84 -0.56 -12.95
C THR A 281 10.79 0.42 -13.60
N SER A 282 10.35 1.08 -14.69
CA SER A 282 11.16 1.99 -15.49
C SER A 282 10.78 3.45 -15.23
N PHE A 283 11.79 4.29 -15.06
CA PHE A 283 11.65 5.72 -14.85
C PHE A 283 12.85 6.46 -15.41
N ARG A 284 12.76 7.78 -15.54
CA ARG A 284 13.88 8.64 -15.87
C ARG A 284 14.42 9.28 -14.60
N LEU A 285 15.74 9.35 -14.51
CA LEU A 285 16.46 9.98 -13.40
C LEU A 285 17.40 11.04 -13.97
N ALA A 286 17.30 12.26 -13.47
CA ALA A 286 18.29 13.31 -13.74
C ALA A 286 19.04 13.63 -12.45
N LEU A 287 20.37 13.78 -12.52
CA LEU A 287 21.21 14.10 -11.37
C LEU A 287 22.20 15.21 -11.71
N ASP A 288 22.47 16.11 -10.76
CA ASP A 288 23.49 17.17 -10.87
C ASP A 288 24.91 16.62 -10.89
N ARG A 289 25.11 15.45 -10.28
CA ARG A 289 26.39 14.71 -10.18
C ARG A 289 26.13 13.19 -10.09
N PRO A 290 27.16 12.37 -10.33
CA PRO A 290 27.00 10.92 -10.19
C PRO A 290 26.59 10.51 -8.76
N ARG A 291 25.73 9.47 -8.65
CA ARG A 291 25.32 8.84 -7.38
C ARG A 291 25.35 7.32 -7.54
N GLY A 292 26.25 6.66 -6.81
CA GLY A 292 26.46 5.22 -6.98
C GLY A 292 26.74 4.86 -8.46
N ARG A 293 25.92 3.97 -9.03
CA ARG A 293 26.02 3.58 -10.45
C ARG A 293 25.36 4.55 -11.44
N TYR A 294 24.66 5.57 -10.95
CA TYR A 294 23.91 6.49 -11.79
C TYR A 294 24.76 7.70 -12.17
N LYS A 295 24.65 8.12 -13.44
CA LYS A 295 25.47 9.19 -14.03
C LYS A 295 24.85 10.56 -13.75
N LYS A 296 25.63 11.61 -13.95
CA LYS A 296 25.15 12.98 -14.09
C LYS A 296 24.27 13.13 -15.34
N GLY A 297 23.23 13.95 -15.26
CA GLY A 297 22.28 14.23 -16.35
C GLY A 297 21.16 13.21 -16.43
N TYR A 298 20.34 13.28 -17.47
CA TYR A 298 19.21 12.37 -17.70
C TYR A 298 19.66 10.97 -18.12
N GLN A 299 18.99 9.98 -17.56
CA GLN A 299 19.17 8.58 -17.89
C GLN A 299 17.88 7.79 -17.65
N ASP A 300 17.64 6.79 -18.49
CA ASP A 300 16.59 5.81 -18.28
C ASP A 300 17.09 4.75 -17.29
N VAL A 301 16.24 4.41 -16.32
CA VAL A 301 16.51 3.40 -15.30
C VAL A 301 15.43 2.35 -15.35
N THR A 302 15.83 1.09 -15.37
CA THR A 302 14.92 -0.05 -15.22
C THR A 302 15.39 -0.90 -14.05
N LEU A 303 14.50 -1.15 -13.12
CA LEU A 303 14.72 -2.02 -11.96
C LEU A 303 14.16 -3.41 -12.22
N PRO A 304 14.66 -4.43 -11.54
CA PRO A 304 14.00 -5.74 -11.51
C PRO A 304 12.57 -5.61 -10.97
N SER A 305 11.66 -6.41 -11.52
CA SER A 305 10.28 -6.46 -11.02
C SER A 305 10.27 -6.97 -9.57
N GLY A 306 9.51 -6.32 -8.73
CA GLY A 306 9.20 -6.79 -7.39
C GLY A 306 8.13 -7.89 -7.38
N PRO A 307 7.78 -8.42 -6.22
CA PRO A 307 6.61 -9.27 -6.06
C PRO A 307 5.36 -8.55 -6.55
N SER A 308 4.49 -9.24 -7.28
CA SER A 308 3.25 -8.64 -7.81
C SER A 308 2.14 -8.64 -6.76
N GLY A 309 1.25 -7.64 -6.83
CA GLY A 309 0.12 -7.49 -5.93
C GLY A 309 0.58 -7.18 -4.49
N PHE A 310 -0.17 -7.66 -3.52
CA PHE A 310 0.05 -7.42 -2.10
C PHE A 310 1.01 -8.43 -1.42
N VAL A 311 1.83 -9.15 -2.20
CA VAL A 311 2.75 -10.16 -1.64
C VAL A 311 3.82 -9.52 -0.76
N ALA A 312 4.34 -8.37 -1.15
CA ALA A 312 5.33 -7.64 -0.35
C ALA A 312 4.70 -7.12 0.95
N ASP A 313 3.49 -6.56 0.87
CA ASP A 313 2.71 -6.09 2.02
C ASP A 313 2.52 -7.19 3.06
N PHE A 314 2.11 -8.39 2.64
CA PHE A 314 1.93 -9.53 3.56
C PHE A 314 3.24 -10.01 4.17
N ARG A 315 4.34 -10.05 3.42
CA ARG A 315 5.65 -10.39 3.98
C ARG A 315 6.10 -9.36 5.02
N ASP A 316 5.84 -8.09 4.74
CA ASP A 316 6.11 -7.00 5.66
C ASP A 316 5.26 -7.14 6.93
N LEU A 317 3.95 -7.37 6.78
CA LEU A 317 3.05 -7.62 7.91
C LEU A 317 3.52 -8.82 8.76
N ALA A 318 3.97 -9.90 8.12
CA ALA A 318 4.48 -11.07 8.85
C ALA A 318 5.72 -10.72 9.68
N ALA A 319 6.64 -9.94 9.13
CA ALA A 319 7.83 -9.49 9.83
C ALA A 319 7.48 -8.57 11.02
N ILE A 320 6.51 -7.67 10.84
CA ILE A 320 6.02 -6.78 11.90
C ILE A 320 5.35 -7.59 13.03
N ILE A 321 4.46 -8.52 12.71
CA ILE A 321 3.77 -9.37 13.71
C ILE A 321 4.78 -10.20 14.52
N ARG A 322 5.85 -10.67 13.89
CA ARG A 322 6.92 -11.42 14.57
C ARG A 322 7.88 -10.55 15.36
N GLY A 323 7.76 -9.21 15.30
CA GLY A 323 8.68 -8.27 15.94
C GLY A 323 10.07 -8.22 15.29
N GLU A 324 10.19 -8.61 14.03
CA GLU A 324 11.45 -8.62 13.28
C GLU A 324 11.78 -7.24 12.68
N LYS A 325 10.77 -6.39 12.54
CA LYS A 325 10.90 -4.98 12.14
C LYS A 325 9.75 -4.16 12.67
N GLU A 326 9.94 -2.85 12.71
CA GLU A 326 8.87 -1.88 12.86
C GLU A 326 8.25 -1.53 11.48
N SER A 327 7.03 -1.00 11.48
CA SER A 327 6.42 -0.52 10.24
C SER A 327 7.19 0.67 9.67
N ASP A 328 7.46 0.67 8.37
CA ASP A 328 8.02 1.82 7.65
C ASP A 328 7.01 2.99 7.58
N TYR A 329 5.73 2.71 7.82
CA TYR A 329 4.62 3.67 7.81
C TYR A 329 3.97 3.71 9.21
N PRO A 330 4.44 4.60 10.10
CA PRO A 330 3.89 4.71 11.44
C PRO A 330 2.47 5.30 11.41
N PRO A 331 1.66 5.14 12.47
CA PRO A 331 0.30 5.68 12.56
C PRO A 331 0.17 7.15 12.18
N ALA A 332 1.16 7.98 12.54
CA ALA A 332 1.16 9.40 12.17
C ALA A 332 1.20 9.63 10.66
N HIS A 333 1.93 8.78 9.91
CA HIS A 333 1.95 8.83 8.46
C HIS A 333 0.58 8.48 7.87
N ASP A 334 -0.01 7.36 8.31
CA ASP A 334 -1.32 6.91 7.81
C ASP A 334 -2.45 7.91 8.14
N LEU A 335 -2.41 8.53 9.31
CA LEU A 335 -3.33 9.60 9.68
C LEU A 335 -3.18 10.83 8.78
N ALA A 336 -1.93 11.28 8.52
CA ALA A 336 -1.66 12.39 7.61
C ALA A 336 -2.12 12.09 6.17
N VAL A 337 -1.90 10.86 5.71
CA VAL A 337 -2.38 10.42 4.39
C VAL A 337 -3.90 10.47 4.33
N HIS A 338 -4.60 9.91 5.32
CA HIS A 338 -6.06 9.88 5.31
C HIS A 338 -6.67 11.28 5.38
N GLU A 339 -6.15 12.16 6.25
CA GLU A 339 -6.56 13.57 6.30
C GLU A 339 -6.37 14.26 4.94
N ALA A 340 -5.19 14.08 4.32
CA ALA A 340 -4.92 14.67 3.02
C ALA A 340 -5.83 14.10 1.91
N VAL A 341 -6.16 12.82 1.96
CA VAL A 341 -7.12 12.19 1.04
C VAL A 341 -8.49 12.82 1.18
N LEU A 342 -8.99 12.98 2.40
CA LEU A 342 -10.30 13.60 2.65
C LEU A 342 -10.31 15.06 2.15
N ARG A 343 -9.34 15.90 2.55
CA ARG A 343 -9.25 17.31 2.11
C ARG A 343 -9.11 17.42 0.58
N ALA A 344 -8.25 16.61 -0.06
CA ALA A 344 -8.06 16.61 -1.50
C ALA A 344 -9.30 16.14 -2.26
N SER A 345 -10.13 15.32 -1.64
CA SER A 345 -11.41 14.84 -2.18
C SER A 345 -12.56 15.81 -2.01
N GLY A 346 -12.37 16.88 -1.22
CA GLY A 346 -13.36 17.92 -0.97
C GLY A 346 -14.22 17.67 0.26
N TYR A 347 -13.83 16.75 1.15
CA TYR A 347 -14.49 16.62 2.46
C TYR A 347 -14.07 17.75 3.39
N ASP A 348 -14.99 18.12 4.27
CA ASP A 348 -14.71 18.95 5.43
C ASP A 348 -14.09 18.06 6.52
N VAL A 349 -12.95 18.46 7.06
CA VAL A 349 -12.15 17.64 8.00
C VAL A 349 -11.82 18.42 9.27
N ASP A 350 -12.63 19.42 9.61
CA ASP A 350 -12.46 20.21 10.85
C ASP A 350 -12.99 19.50 12.09
#